data_726c04729d5473c66de3c47e4d550fc8
#
_entry.id   726c04729d5473c66de3c47e4d550fc8
#
_cell.length_a   1.000
_cell.length_b   1.000
_cell.length_c   1.000
_cell.angle_alpha   90.00
_cell.angle_beta   90.00
_cell.angle_gamma   90.00
#
_symmetry.space_group_name_H-M   'P 1'
#
loop_
_entity.id
_entity.type
_entity.pdbx_description
1 polymer ?
#
loop_
_entity_poly.entity_id
_entity_poly.type
_entity_poly.pdbx_seq_one_letter_code
_entity_poly.pdbx_strand_id
1 'polypeptide(L)'
;IKEMPLVEPFPVKTLKQIIAQIFKLYKTTETSIMLDRLKDLGFKYSTVSGATVSTHDVATSSSKPEIIANAKKTVDKINKQYSRGLITEEERYESVINVWYKAKDQVQAELQEIADKSLTNPIFMMMKSGARGKISQFVQLSGMRGLMSKPGGRVIEIPVISSFKEGLSVSEFFLSTHSARKGSADTALNTA
;
A
#
# COMPACT_ATOMS: atom_id res chain seq x y z
N ILE A 1 32.25 -11.26 3.68
CA ILE A 1 30.99 -11.82 4.21
C ILE A 1 31.13 -12.15 5.71
N LYS A 2 32.26 -12.70 6.16
CA LYS A 2 32.48 -13.01 7.59
C LYS A 2 32.45 -11.77 8.51
N GLU A 3 32.64 -10.59 7.96
CA GLU A 3 32.70 -9.31 8.71
C GLU A 3 31.36 -8.56 8.75
N MET A 4 30.34 -9.04 8.02
CA MET A 4 29.02 -8.41 8.06
C MET A 4 28.15 -9.06 9.11
N PRO A 5 27.53 -8.29 10.03
CA PRO A 5 26.58 -8.85 10.97
C PRO A 5 25.40 -9.41 10.19
N LEU A 6 25.10 -10.69 10.40
CA LEU A 6 23.89 -11.32 9.90
C LEU A 6 22.73 -10.81 10.73
N VAL A 7 21.93 -9.91 10.17
CA VAL A 7 20.73 -9.39 10.82
C VAL A 7 19.54 -10.24 10.37
N GLU A 8 18.91 -10.92 11.29
CA GLU A 8 17.69 -11.67 11.03
C GLU A 8 16.44 -10.81 11.33
N PRO A 9 15.44 -10.86 10.46
CA PRO A 9 15.37 -11.45 9.13
C PRO A 9 16.17 -10.65 8.08
N PHE A 10 16.54 -11.30 6.96
CA PHE A 10 17.23 -10.66 5.85
C PHE A 10 16.28 -9.86 4.94
N PRO A 11 16.11 -8.56 5.10
CA PRO A 11 15.31 -7.76 4.18
C PRO A 11 16.03 -7.61 2.83
N VAL A 12 15.26 -7.32 1.79
CA VAL A 12 15.78 -7.11 0.42
C VAL A 12 16.92 -6.06 0.38
N LYS A 13 16.85 -5.04 1.24
CA LYS A 13 17.89 -4.01 1.34
C LYS A 13 19.25 -4.61 1.74
N THR A 14 19.28 -5.47 2.73
CA THR A 14 20.50 -6.16 3.19
C THR A 14 21.03 -7.12 2.13
N LEU A 15 20.15 -7.89 1.47
CA LEU A 15 20.55 -8.76 0.36
C LEU A 15 21.20 -7.98 -0.78
N LYS A 16 20.65 -6.82 -1.17
CA LYS A 16 21.25 -5.97 -2.20
C LYS A 16 22.65 -5.50 -1.81
N GLN A 17 22.87 -5.15 -0.54
CA GLN A 17 24.19 -4.75 -0.05
C GLN A 17 25.19 -5.90 -0.11
N ILE A 18 24.77 -7.11 0.29
CA ILE A 18 25.62 -8.31 0.23
C ILE A 18 25.99 -8.63 -1.23
N ILE A 19 25.02 -8.60 -2.14
CA ILE A 19 25.25 -8.85 -3.58
C ILE A 19 26.24 -7.83 -4.14
N ALA A 20 26.09 -6.55 -3.82
CA ALA A 20 26.98 -5.49 -4.29
C ALA A 20 28.41 -5.69 -3.79
N GLN A 21 28.60 -6.12 -2.54
CA GLN A 21 29.91 -6.41 -1.97
C GLN A 21 30.56 -7.63 -2.63
N ILE A 22 29.81 -8.71 -2.83
CA ILE A 22 30.30 -9.92 -3.49
C ILE A 22 30.74 -9.60 -4.94
N PHE A 23 29.92 -8.82 -5.66
CA PHE A 23 30.28 -8.38 -7.02
C PHE A 23 31.54 -7.55 -7.04
N LYS A 24 31.77 -6.69 -6.04
CA LYS A 24 32.95 -5.87 -5.92
C LYS A 24 34.22 -6.71 -5.72
N LEU A 25 34.10 -7.79 -4.93
CA LEU A 25 35.24 -8.67 -4.60
C LEU A 25 35.52 -9.74 -5.66
N TYR A 26 34.47 -10.41 -6.15
CA TYR A 26 34.57 -11.63 -6.95
C TYR A 26 34.13 -11.48 -8.41
N LYS A 27 33.64 -10.29 -8.81
CA LYS A 27 33.17 -10.01 -10.17
C LYS A 27 31.98 -10.89 -10.59
N THR A 28 31.75 -11.01 -11.90
CA THR A 28 30.49 -11.54 -12.48
C THR A 28 30.28 -13.03 -12.21
N THR A 29 31.30 -13.87 -12.44
CA THR A 29 31.13 -15.34 -12.42
C THR A 29 30.69 -15.86 -11.06
N GLU A 30 31.42 -15.51 -10.01
CA GLU A 30 31.15 -15.98 -8.66
C GLU A 30 29.82 -15.36 -8.12
N THR A 31 29.52 -14.13 -8.51
CA THR A 31 28.28 -13.49 -8.16
C THR A 31 27.07 -14.19 -8.79
N SER A 32 27.19 -14.63 -10.05
CA SER A 32 26.15 -15.40 -10.74
C SER A 32 25.87 -16.73 -10.02
N ILE A 33 26.92 -17.48 -9.71
CA ILE A 33 26.79 -18.76 -8.97
C ILE A 33 26.12 -18.54 -7.61
N MET A 34 26.50 -17.49 -6.89
CA MET A 34 25.91 -17.15 -5.61
C MET A 34 24.42 -16.80 -5.74
N LEU A 35 24.06 -16.01 -6.76
CA LEU A 35 22.66 -15.64 -7.01
C LEU A 35 21.81 -16.86 -7.34
N ASP A 36 22.30 -17.81 -8.13
CA ASP A 36 21.60 -19.06 -8.43
C ASP A 36 21.39 -19.90 -7.16
N ARG A 37 22.41 -20.03 -6.32
CA ARG A 37 22.27 -20.73 -5.03
C ARG A 37 21.28 -20.04 -4.10
N LEU A 38 21.27 -18.71 -4.06
CA LEU A 38 20.31 -17.93 -3.27
C LEU A 38 18.88 -18.11 -3.76
N LYS A 39 18.70 -18.11 -5.08
CA LYS A 39 17.41 -18.39 -5.73
C LYS A 39 16.90 -19.80 -5.36
N ASP A 40 17.73 -20.81 -5.50
CA ASP A 40 17.37 -22.20 -5.23
C ASP A 40 17.03 -22.41 -3.74
N LEU A 41 17.80 -21.77 -2.85
CA LEU A 41 17.51 -21.74 -1.42
C LEU A 41 16.14 -21.10 -1.15
N GLY A 42 15.87 -19.95 -1.77
CA GLY A 42 14.60 -19.25 -1.65
C GLY A 42 13.42 -20.11 -2.10
N PHE A 43 13.50 -20.76 -3.25
CA PHE A 43 12.45 -21.65 -3.75
C PHE A 43 12.24 -22.85 -2.85
N LYS A 44 13.32 -23.50 -2.39
CA LYS A 44 13.25 -24.63 -1.49
C LYS A 44 12.49 -24.29 -0.20
N TYR A 45 12.88 -23.22 0.48
CA TYR A 45 12.27 -22.86 1.75
C TYR A 45 10.87 -22.24 1.59
N SER A 46 10.61 -21.53 0.49
CA SER A 46 9.26 -21.07 0.17
C SER A 46 8.30 -22.25 -0.01
N THR A 47 8.74 -23.32 -0.69
CA THR A 47 7.94 -24.54 -0.87
C THR A 47 7.72 -25.27 0.47
N VAL A 48 8.77 -25.43 1.26
CA VAL A 48 8.70 -26.14 2.56
C VAL A 48 7.84 -25.38 3.56
N SER A 49 7.84 -24.04 3.53
CA SER A 49 7.06 -23.22 4.47
C SER A 49 5.54 -23.40 4.32
N GLY A 50 5.06 -23.80 3.12
CA GLY A 50 3.63 -23.96 2.86
C GLY A 50 2.81 -22.67 3.05
N ALA A 51 3.45 -21.49 3.02
CA ALA A 51 2.79 -20.21 3.26
C ALA A 51 1.69 -19.97 2.22
N THR A 52 0.46 -19.86 2.69
CA THR A 52 -0.73 -19.57 1.88
C THR A 52 -1.38 -18.30 2.37
N VAL A 53 -2.13 -17.63 1.49
CA VAL A 53 -2.87 -16.41 1.81
C VAL A 53 -4.36 -16.66 1.63
N SER A 54 -5.13 -16.32 2.64
CA SER A 54 -6.59 -16.38 2.63
C SER A 54 -7.20 -15.01 2.90
N THR A 55 -8.51 -14.88 2.67
CA THR A 55 -9.25 -13.67 3.01
C THR A 55 -9.28 -13.38 4.52
N HIS A 56 -9.11 -14.41 5.35
CA HIS A 56 -9.01 -14.27 6.81
C HIS A 56 -7.71 -13.57 7.25
N ASP A 57 -6.63 -13.73 6.49
CA ASP A 57 -5.33 -13.13 6.81
C ASP A 57 -5.32 -11.61 6.58
N VAL A 58 -6.31 -11.08 5.88
CA VAL A 58 -6.47 -9.64 5.67
C VAL A 58 -7.00 -9.01 6.97
N ALA A 59 -6.11 -8.49 7.80
CA ALA A 59 -6.49 -7.80 9.03
C ALA A 59 -7.23 -6.49 8.74
N THR A 60 -8.22 -6.15 9.55
CA THR A 60 -8.98 -4.90 9.42
C THR A 60 -8.80 -4.04 10.66
N SER A 61 -8.86 -2.71 10.50
CA SER A 61 -8.83 -1.75 11.62
C SER A 61 -10.21 -1.65 12.25
N SER A 62 -10.28 -1.76 13.59
CA SER A 62 -11.52 -1.59 14.37
C SER A 62 -11.94 -0.13 14.50
N SER A 63 -11.00 0.82 14.47
CA SER A 63 -11.25 2.26 14.61
C SER A 63 -11.58 2.95 13.27
N LYS A 64 -11.47 2.24 12.14
CA LYS A 64 -11.85 2.79 10.82
C LYS A 64 -13.21 3.49 10.81
N PRO A 65 -14.31 2.92 11.36
CA PRO A 65 -15.62 3.58 11.35
C PRO A 65 -15.61 4.94 12.06
N GLU A 66 -14.87 5.05 13.15
CA GLU A 66 -14.74 6.30 13.91
C GLU A 66 -13.95 7.35 13.13
N ILE A 67 -12.82 6.97 12.55
CA ILE A 67 -12.00 7.86 11.70
C ILE A 67 -12.84 8.42 10.55
N ILE A 68 -13.59 7.56 9.86
CA ILE A 68 -14.45 7.96 8.75
C ILE A 68 -15.59 8.88 9.21
N ALA A 69 -16.21 8.59 10.36
CA ALA A 69 -17.26 9.44 10.91
C ALA A 69 -16.74 10.85 11.26
N ASN A 70 -15.55 10.94 11.83
CA ASN A 70 -14.90 12.22 12.16
C ASN A 70 -14.49 12.99 10.88
N ALA A 71 -13.99 12.30 9.87
CA ALA A 71 -13.69 12.91 8.57
C ALA A 71 -14.95 13.47 7.91
N LYS A 72 -16.05 12.72 7.88
CA LYS A 72 -17.36 13.20 7.36
C LYS A 72 -17.86 14.45 8.09
N LYS A 73 -17.82 14.46 9.42
CA LYS A 73 -18.20 15.65 10.21
C LYS A 73 -17.35 16.88 9.86
N THR A 74 -16.07 16.68 9.58
CA THR A 74 -15.17 17.77 9.19
C THR A 74 -15.48 18.28 7.78
N VAL A 75 -15.74 17.39 6.84
CA VAL A 75 -16.19 17.73 5.47
C VAL A 75 -17.51 18.51 5.50
N ASP A 76 -18.45 18.09 6.34
CA ASP A 76 -19.73 18.82 6.51
C ASP A 76 -19.55 20.24 7.04
N LYS A 77 -18.58 20.45 7.95
CA LYS A 77 -18.22 21.81 8.43
C LYS A 77 -17.65 22.67 7.31
N ILE A 78 -16.76 22.12 6.49
CA ILE A 78 -16.15 22.82 5.35
C ILE A 78 -17.24 23.21 4.35
N ASN A 79 -18.14 22.29 4.01
CA ASN A 79 -19.25 22.56 3.09
C ASN A 79 -20.21 23.64 3.66
N LYS A 80 -20.44 23.67 4.95
CA LYS A 80 -21.21 24.75 5.59
C LYS A 80 -20.49 26.10 5.55
N GLN A 81 -19.18 26.14 5.63
CA GLN A 81 -18.41 27.38 5.49
C GLN A 81 -18.51 27.91 4.06
N TYR A 82 -18.38 27.01 3.08
CA TYR A 82 -18.58 27.35 1.68
C TYR A 82 -19.97 27.90 1.39
N SER A 83 -21.03 27.22 1.87
CA SER A 83 -22.40 27.67 1.67
C SER A 83 -22.73 29.03 2.33
N ARG A 84 -21.91 29.44 3.31
CA ARG A 84 -21.96 30.78 3.94
C ARG A 84 -21.11 31.84 3.23
N GLY A 85 -20.41 31.47 2.16
CA GLY A 85 -19.53 32.36 1.43
C GLY A 85 -18.22 32.71 2.13
N LEU A 86 -17.80 31.93 3.14
CA LEU A 86 -16.59 32.17 3.93
C LEU A 86 -15.31 31.70 3.24
N ILE A 87 -15.43 30.73 2.33
CA ILE A 87 -14.32 30.15 1.56
C ILE A 87 -14.71 30.02 0.09
N THR A 88 -13.70 30.03 -0.77
CA THR A 88 -13.85 29.83 -2.22
C THR A 88 -14.08 28.35 -2.55
N GLU A 89 -14.51 28.05 -3.77
CA GLU A 89 -14.71 26.67 -4.25
C GLU A 89 -13.37 25.89 -4.24
N GLU A 90 -12.27 26.55 -4.64
CA GLU A 90 -10.95 25.92 -4.69
C GLU A 90 -10.44 25.59 -3.28
N GLU A 91 -10.58 26.51 -2.33
CA GLU A 91 -10.23 26.30 -0.93
C GLU A 91 -11.07 25.16 -0.30
N ARG A 92 -12.36 25.10 -0.64
CA ARG A 92 -13.24 24.00 -0.23
C ARG A 92 -12.71 22.67 -0.75
N TYR A 93 -12.45 22.59 -2.07
CA TYR A 93 -11.96 21.42 -2.75
C TYR A 93 -10.66 20.90 -2.14
N GLU A 94 -9.65 21.76 -1.99
CA GLU A 94 -8.38 21.38 -1.37
C GLU A 94 -8.54 20.92 0.06
N SER A 95 -9.37 21.62 0.84
CA SER A 95 -9.62 21.27 2.25
C SER A 95 -10.30 19.90 2.39
N VAL A 96 -11.27 19.59 1.55
CA VAL A 96 -11.96 18.28 1.55
C VAL A 96 -10.99 17.16 1.18
N ILE A 97 -10.17 17.34 0.14
CA ILE A 97 -9.17 16.36 -0.25
C ILE A 97 -8.16 16.10 0.87
N ASN A 98 -7.68 17.17 1.51
CA ASN A 98 -6.74 17.06 2.63
C ASN A 98 -7.33 16.30 3.82
N VAL A 99 -8.62 16.47 4.14
CA VAL A 99 -9.30 15.70 5.18
C VAL A 99 -9.28 14.21 4.85
N TRP A 100 -9.56 13.83 3.62
CA TRP A 100 -9.59 12.43 3.20
C TRP A 100 -8.20 11.80 3.13
N TYR A 101 -7.17 12.55 2.73
CA TYR A 101 -5.79 12.07 2.82
C TYR A 101 -5.38 11.80 4.27
N LYS A 102 -5.65 12.73 5.18
CA LYS A 102 -5.38 12.54 6.62
C LYS A 102 -6.10 11.32 7.19
N ALA A 103 -7.38 11.13 6.85
CA ALA A 103 -8.15 9.96 7.28
C ALA A 103 -7.54 8.65 6.76
N LYS A 104 -7.10 8.62 5.49
CA LYS A 104 -6.40 7.46 4.92
C LYS A 104 -5.09 7.19 5.63
N ASP A 105 -4.32 8.22 5.93
CA ASP A 105 -3.02 8.09 6.62
C ASP A 105 -3.21 7.56 8.05
N GLN A 106 -4.26 7.98 8.76
CA GLN A 106 -4.62 7.44 10.08
C GLN A 106 -4.95 5.94 10.00
N VAL A 107 -5.79 5.54 9.04
CA VAL A 107 -6.10 4.12 8.82
C VAL A 107 -4.85 3.33 8.46
N GLN A 108 -3.95 3.91 7.65
CA GLN A 108 -2.67 3.28 7.31
C GLN A 108 -1.78 3.09 8.54
N ALA A 109 -1.67 4.09 9.41
CA ALA A 109 -0.86 4.02 10.63
C ALA A 109 -1.33 2.89 11.54
N GLU A 110 -2.64 2.76 11.77
CA GLU A 110 -3.19 1.66 12.56
C GLU A 110 -2.94 0.28 11.93
N LEU A 111 -3.11 0.16 10.63
CA LEU A 111 -2.83 -1.10 9.93
C LEU A 111 -1.33 -1.44 10.00
N GLN A 112 -0.46 -0.46 10.01
CA GLN A 112 0.96 -0.66 10.21
C GLN A 112 1.26 -1.19 11.62
N GLU A 113 0.62 -0.65 12.66
CA GLU A 113 0.76 -1.15 14.03
C GLU A 113 0.27 -2.61 14.16
N ILE A 114 -0.85 -2.94 13.52
CA ILE A 114 -1.37 -4.31 13.49
C ILE A 114 -0.35 -5.24 12.79
N ALA A 115 0.21 -4.78 11.68
CA ALA A 115 1.23 -5.52 10.94
C ALA A 115 2.49 -5.75 11.77
N ASP A 116 2.90 -4.76 12.56
CA ASP A 116 4.10 -4.86 13.39
C ASP A 116 3.92 -5.82 14.58
N LYS A 117 2.72 -5.93 15.10
CA LYS A 117 2.37 -6.87 16.17
C LYS A 117 2.16 -8.32 15.68
N SER A 118 1.81 -8.50 14.41
CA SER A 118 1.52 -9.82 13.84
C SER A 118 2.72 -10.39 13.09
N LEU A 119 3.47 -11.29 13.73
CA LEU A 119 4.64 -11.93 13.13
C LEU A 119 4.30 -13.13 12.24
N THR A 120 3.15 -13.75 12.43
CA THR A 120 2.77 -15.02 11.78
C THR A 120 1.85 -14.84 10.57
N ASN A 121 1.34 -13.63 10.33
CA ASN A 121 0.45 -13.37 9.20
C ASN A 121 1.24 -13.38 7.88
N PRO A 122 0.90 -14.27 6.92
CA PRO A 122 1.66 -14.42 5.67
C PRO A 122 1.69 -13.16 4.80
N ILE A 123 0.63 -12.35 4.82
CA ILE A 123 0.57 -11.07 4.08
C ILE A 123 1.61 -10.10 4.65
N PHE A 124 1.70 -9.98 5.98
CA PHE A 124 2.66 -9.10 6.63
C PHE A 124 4.09 -9.62 6.47
N MET A 125 4.29 -10.93 6.51
CA MET A 125 5.60 -11.53 6.24
C MET A 125 6.11 -11.19 4.84
N MET A 126 5.26 -11.33 3.80
CA MET A 126 5.63 -10.96 2.42
C MET A 126 5.94 -9.46 2.29
N MET A 127 5.16 -8.61 2.92
CA MET A 127 5.33 -7.16 2.88
C MET A 127 6.60 -6.73 3.63
N LYS A 128 6.83 -7.24 4.84
CA LYS A 128 8.00 -6.90 5.68
C LYS A 128 9.31 -7.40 5.08
N SER A 129 9.31 -8.58 4.48
CA SER A 129 10.48 -9.11 3.78
C SER A 129 10.85 -8.31 2.53
N GLY A 130 9.90 -7.54 2.00
CA GLY A 130 10.04 -6.81 0.74
C GLY A 130 9.93 -7.71 -0.49
N ALA A 131 9.52 -8.97 -0.32
CA ALA A 131 9.34 -9.91 -1.42
C ALA A 131 8.20 -9.48 -2.33
N ARG A 132 7.04 -9.14 -1.73
CA ARG A 132 5.86 -8.70 -2.49
C ARG A 132 4.94 -7.86 -1.62
N GLY A 133 4.31 -6.87 -2.25
CA GLY A 133 3.35 -5.99 -1.59
C GLY A 133 3.98 -4.74 -0.98
N LYS A 134 3.29 -3.62 -1.18
CA LYS A 134 3.59 -2.34 -0.53
C LYS A 134 2.50 -2.05 0.49
N ILE A 135 2.82 -1.29 1.53
CA ILE A 135 1.82 -0.86 2.53
C ILE A 135 0.59 -0.20 1.88
N SER A 136 0.77 0.58 0.83
CA SER A 136 -0.32 1.22 0.09
C SER A 136 -1.29 0.22 -0.55
N GLN A 137 -0.81 -0.94 -0.99
CA GLN A 137 -1.65 -2.01 -1.54
C GLN A 137 -2.41 -2.72 -0.42
N PHE A 138 -1.75 -2.93 0.72
CA PHE A 138 -2.38 -3.52 1.89
C PHE A 138 -3.49 -2.62 2.47
N VAL A 139 -3.27 -1.31 2.50
CA VAL A 139 -4.31 -0.34 2.91
C VAL A 139 -5.55 -0.42 2.02
N GLN A 140 -5.39 -0.66 0.72
CA GLN A 140 -6.54 -0.86 -0.18
C GLN A 140 -7.26 -2.20 0.07
N LEU A 141 -6.53 -3.25 0.47
CA LEU A 141 -7.12 -4.54 0.80
C LEU A 141 -7.92 -4.50 2.11
N SER A 142 -7.39 -3.86 3.13
CA SER A 142 -7.82 -3.96 4.53
C SER A 142 -8.51 -2.71 5.07
N GLY A 143 -8.07 -1.55 4.63
CA GLY A 143 -8.48 -0.25 5.16
C GLY A 143 -9.51 0.44 4.28
N MET A 144 -9.04 1.31 3.42
CA MET A 144 -9.88 2.01 2.44
C MET A 144 -9.12 2.22 1.12
N ARG A 145 -9.85 2.24 0.03
CA ARG A 145 -9.24 2.49 -1.27
C ARG A 145 -8.81 3.96 -1.42
N GLY A 146 -9.59 4.88 -0.88
CA GLY A 146 -9.27 6.31 -0.83
C GLY A 146 -9.74 7.09 -2.05
N LEU A 147 -9.10 8.24 -2.29
CA LEU A 147 -9.46 9.15 -3.37
C LEU A 147 -9.03 8.62 -4.75
N MET A 148 -9.89 8.83 -5.73
CA MET A 148 -9.67 8.42 -7.12
C MET A 148 -9.37 9.63 -8.01
N SER A 149 -8.52 9.44 -9.03
CA SER A 149 -8.19 10.49 -10.01
C SER A 149 -9.00 10.30 -11.30
N LYS A 150 -9.49 11.42 -11.86
CA LYS A 150 -10.08 11.44 -13.21
C LYS A 150 -8.97 11.39 -14.27
N PRO A 151 -9.29 10.97 -15.51
CA PRO A 151 -8.45 11.31 -16.66
C PRO A 151 -8.23 12.83 -16.67
N GLY A 152 -7.00 13.30 -16.85
CA GLY A 152 -6.66 14.72 -16.70
C GLY A 152 -6.12 15.12 -15.32
N GLY A 153 -6.06 14.19 -14.36
CA GLY A 153 -5.30 14.36 -13.11
C GLY A 153 -6.07 14.93 -11.92
N ARG A 154 -7.23 15.56 -12.14
CA ARG A 154 -8.03 16.08 -11.01
C ARG A 154 -8.56 14.93 -10.13
N VAL A 155 -8.48 15.11 -8.82
CA VAL A 155 -8.95 14.13 -7.83
C VAL A 155 -10.45 14.26 -7.63
N ILE A 156 -11.15 13.13 -7.49
CA ILE A 156 -12.58 13.11 -7.17
C ILE A 156 -12.73 13.31 -5.67
N GLU A 157 -13.52 14.28 -5.24
CA GLU A 157 -13.71 14.65 -3.82
C GLU A 157 -14.36 13.55 -2.99
N ILE A 158 -15.13 12.66 -3.62
CA ILE A 158 -15.81 11.55 -2.97
C ILE A 158 -14.83 10.38 -2.88
N PRO A 159 -14.40 9.97 -1.68
CA PRO A 159 -13.51 8.84 -1.51
C PRO A 159 -14.23 7.51 -1.66
N VAL A 160 -13.50 6.49 -2.06
CA VAL A 160 -13.90 5.10 -1.91
C VAL A 160 -13.53 4.66 -0.49
N ILE A 161 -14.50 4.56 0.38
CA ILE A 161 -14.32 4.26 1.81
C ILE A 161 -14.10 2.76 2.03
N SER A 162 -14.79 1.93 1.24
CA SER A 162 -14.69 0.48 1.35
C SER A 162 -13.31 -0.03 0.96
N SER A 163 -12.89 -1.08 1.65
CA SER A 163 -11.74 -1.90 1.28
C SER A 163 -12.15 -3.02 0.33
N PHE A 164 -11.18 -3.66 -0.31
CA PHE A 164 -11.48 -4.84 -1.14
C PHE A 164 -12.02 -6.02 -0.32
N LYS A 165 -11.61 -6.15 0.96
CA LYS A 165 -12.14 -7.17 1.85
C LYS A 165 -13.63 -6.97 2.16
N GLU A 166 -14.04 -5.73 2.36
CA GLU A 166 -15.45 -5.37 2.63
C GLU A 166 -16.32 -5.48 1.38
N GLY A 167 -15.71 -5.34 0.21
CA GLY A 167 -16.40 -5.23 -1.06
C GLY A 167 -16.83 -3.79 -1.36
N LEU A 168 -16.79 -3.42 -2.63
CA LEU A 168 -17.17 -2.09 -3.10
C LEU A 168 -18.67 -2.03 -3.38
N SER A 169 -19.31 -0.95 -2.99
CA SER A 169 -20.66 -0.64 -3.47
C SER A 169 -20.65 -0.32 -4.97
N VAL A 170 -21.81 -0.36 -5.62
CA VAL A 170 -21.92 -0.07 -7.06
C VAL A 170 -21.34 1.33 -7.38
N SER A 171 -21.68 2.33 -6.58
CA SER A 171 -21.18 3.69 -6.77
C SER A 171 -19.67 3.79 -6.60
N GLU A 172 -19.11 3.14 -5.58
CA GLU A 172 -17.67 3.08 -5.34
C GLU A 172 -16.93 2.33 -6.44
N PHE A 173 -17.54 1.28 -7.00
CA PHE A 173 -16.99 0.58 -8.16
C PHE A 173 -16.86 1.52 -9.35
N PHE A 174 -17.92 2.28 -9.68
CA PHE A 174 -17.86 3.28 -10.77
C PHE A 174 -16.76 4.33 -10.54
N LEU A 175 -16.65 4.88 -9.35
CA LEU A 175 -15.57 5.80 -9.01
C LEU A 175 -14.19 5.18 -9.19
N SER A 176 -14.05 3.92 -8.80
CA SER A 176 -12.81 3.16 -8.94
C SER A 176 -12.39 2.92 -10.38
N THR A 177 -13.36 2.70 -11.30
CA THR A 177 -13.06 2.43 -12.71
C THR A 177 -12.39 3.61 -13.41
N HIS A 178 -12.68 4.85 -13.01
CA HIS A 178 -12.02 6.03 -13.57
C HIS A 178 -10.50 5.97 -13.39
N SER A 179 -10.04 5.68 -12.18
CA SER A 179 -8.61 5.58 -11.88
C SER A 179 -7.97 4.32 -12.47
N ALA A 180 -8.68 3.19 -12.49
CA ALA A 180 -8.18 1.95 -13.07
C ALA A 180 -7.98 2.06 -14.59
N ARG A 181 -8.95 2.60 -15.31
CA ARG A 181 -8.84 2.86 -16.76
C ARG A 181 -7.74 3.85 -17.09
N LYS A 182 -7.63 4.94 -16.30
CA LYS A 182 -6.54 5.90 -16.43
C LYS A 182 -5.18 5.22 -16.31
N GLY A 183 -4.98 4.42 -15.26
CA GLY A 183 -3.72 3.72 -15.04
C GLY A 183 -3.36 2.75 -16.16
N SER A 184 -4.34 2.01 -16.70
CA SER A 184 -4.12 1.11 -17.85
C SER A 184 -3.79 1.89 -19.13
N ALA A 185 -4.51 2.96 -19.40
CA ALA A 185 -4.27 3.81 -20.57
C ALA A 185 -2.91 4.52 -20.49
N ASP A 186 -2.59 5.14 -19.37
CA ASP A 186 -1.31 5.82 -19.16
C ASP A 186 -0.13 4.86 -19.32
N THR A 187 -0.25 3.63 -18.80
CA THR A 187 0.80 2.62 -18.95
C THR A 187 1.01 2.25 -20.41
N ALA A 188 -0.07 2.01 -21.16
CA ALA A 188 0.02 1.66 -22.59
C ALA A 188 0.56 2.83 -23.44
N LEU A 189 0.12 4.06 -23.18
CA LEU A 189 0.54 5.23 -23.93
C LEU A 189 2.00 5.64 -23.64
N ASN A 190 2.43 5.55 -22.38
CA ASN A 190 3.80 5.90 -22.01
C ASN A 190 4.84 4.89 -22.51
N THR A 191 4.46 3.65 -22.75
CA THR A 191 5.35 2.65 -23.37
C THR A 191 5.49 2.83 -24.88
N ALA A 192 4.49 3.40 -25.53
CA ALA A 192 4.52 3.69 -26.97
C ALA A 192 5.23 4.98 -27.30
#